data_5bc33ccef7c1b57e6d2a4c8d5c7f4e79
#
_entry.id   5bc33ccef7c1b57e6d2a4c8d5c7f4e79
#
_cell.length_a   1.000
_cell.length_b   1.000
_cell.length_c   1.000
_cell.angle_alpha   90.00
_cell.angle_beta   90.00
_cell.angle_gamma   90.00
#
_symmetry.space_group_name_H-M   'P 1'
#
loop_
_entity.id
_entity.type
_entity.pdbx_description
1 polymer ?
#
loop_
_entity_poly.entity_id
_entity_poly.type
_entity_poly.pdbx_seq_one_letter_code
_entity_poly.pdbx_strand_id
1 'polypeptide(L)'
;MTHELHAVLAGPTANEAEAIVLWVHGVDSDSTVWEPTIELVAREHTCAAVDLLGHGKSPVSEREEDYRREVVLTDLDHVIAGLRAGAPGTPIIWVGHSLGGYLGLAHVLTRNGSDAIDGLVLVSTGPGFRDPDAMSSWNDRVRANAPKYSVSETAATIAFHHDSMVMEKLTEVTLPVALVIGDGDKAFLGANDYLERKPPHAARTTVEGARHFVMRSHPESVAAAVQTVVAQLGDRPNG
;
A
#
# COMPACT_ATOMS: atom_id res chain seq x y z
N MET A 1 0.31 5.27 -21.18
CA MET A 1 -0.63 4.15 -21.38
C MET A 1 -1.07 3.70 -20.00
N THR A 2 -2.30 3.21 -19.88
CA THR A 2 -2.80 2.60 -18.65
C THR A 2 -2.85 1.08 -18.84
N HIS A 3 -2.55 0.35 -17.77
CA HIS A 3 -2.57 -1.10 -17.78
C HIS A 3 -3.76 -1.58 -16.93
N GLU A 4 -4.45 -2.60 -17.41
CA GLU A 4 -5.53 -3.24 -16.67
C GLU A 4 -4.89 -4.22 -15.66
N LEU A 5 -4.90 -3.84 -14.39
CA LEU A 5 -4.36 -4.67 -13.33
C LEU A 5 -5.32 -5.81 -12.97
N HIS A 6 -4.78 -6.98 -12.69
CA HIS A 6 -5.55 -8.06 -12.12
C HIS A 6 -5.95 -7.73 -10.68
N ALA A 7 -7.23 -7.90 -10.34
CA ALA A 7 -7.75 -7.72 -9.00
C ALA A 7 -8.64 -8.90 -8.58
N VAL A 8 -8.46 -9.35 -7.35
CA VAL A 8 -9.29 -10.38 -6.72
C VAL A 8 -10.22 -9.70 -5.73
N LEU A 9 -11.53 -9.95 -5.87
CA LEU A 9 -12.55 -9.42 -4.97
C LEU A 9 -13.00 -10.48 -3.97
N ALA A 10 -13.25 -10.07 -2.73
CA ALA A 10 -13.79 -10.91 -1.67
C ALA A 10 -14.67 -10.09 -0.72
N GLY A 11 -15.58 -10.77 0.00
CA GLY A 11 -16.46 -10.14 0.98
C GLY A 11 -17.83 -9.75 0.43
N PRO A 12 -18.61 -8.97 1.21
CA PRO A 12 -19.93 -8.47 0.80
C PRO A 12 -19.83 -7.56 -0.42
N THR A 13 -20.96 -7.29 -1.07
CA THR A 13 -20.99 -6.28 -2.12
C THR A 13 -20.65 -4.91 -1.54
N ALA A 14 -19.97 -4.07 -2.32
CA ALA A 14 -19.45 -2.80 -1.82
C ALA A 14 -20.55 -1.84 -1.27
N ASN A 15 -21.82 -2.00 -1.70
CA ASN A 15 -22.96 -1.25 -1.17
C ASN A 15 -23.45 -1.76 0.20
N GLU A 16 -23.04 -2.96 0.62
CA GLU A 16 -23.43 -3.57 1.90
C GLU A 16 -22.27 -3.51 2.91
N ALA A 17 -21.08 -3.14 2.46
CA ALA A 17 -19.87 -3.07 3.26
C ALA A 17 -19.73 -1.71 3.95
N GLU A 18 -19.15 -1.71 5.15
CA GLU A 18 -18.80 -0.48 5.86
C GLU A 18 -17.65 0.28 5.18
N ALA A 19 -16.76 -0.44 4.52
CA ALA A 19 -15.64 0.10 3.76
C ALA A 19 -15.22 -0.85 2.63
N ILE A 20 -14.55 -0.30 1.64
CA ILE A 20 -13.78 -1.04 0.64
C ILE A 20 -12.31 -1.02 1.07
N VAL A 21 -11.67 -2.18 1.12
CA VAL A 21 -10.26 -2.31 1.47
C VAL A 21 -9.47 -2.70 0.23
N LEU A 22 -8.63 -1.78 -0.24
CA LEU A 22 -7.72 -1.99 -1.37
C LEU A 22 -6.37 -2.50 -0.85
N TRP A 23 -5.99 -3.71 -1.24
CA TRP A 23 -4.78 -4.39 -0.81
C TRP A 23 -3.70 -4.30 -1.87
N VAL A 24 -2.56 -3.69 -1.54
CA VAL A 24 -1.44 -3.46 -2.46
C VAL A 24 -0.17 -4.09 -1.89
N HIS A 25 0.35 -5.10 -2.58
CA HIS A 25 1.51 -5.87 -2.15
C HIS A 25 2.85 -5.14 -2.38
N GLY A 26 3.95 -5.71 -1.91
CA GLY A 26 5.32 -5.25 -2.12
C GLY A 26 5.96 -5.85 -3.37
N VAL A 27 7.18 -5.40 -3.70
CA VAL A 27 7.99 -6.00 -4.76
C VAL A 27 8.24 -7.48 -4.49
N ASP A 28 8.35 -8.29 -5.54
CA ASP A 28 8.54 -9.74 -5.47
C ASP A 28 7.43 -10.47 -4.68
N SER A 29 6.18 -10.00 -4.84
CA SER A 29 4.99 -10.56 -4.21
C SER A 29 3.79 -10.44 -5.17
N ASP A 30 2.61 -10.85 -4.76
CA ASP A 30 1.35 -10.72 -5.47
C ASP A 30 0.17 -10.61 -4.48
N SER A 31 -1.05 -10.54 -5.00
CA SER A 31 -2.28 -10.39 -4.20
C SER A 31 -2.50 -11.51 -3.18
N THR A 32 -1.96 -12.70 -3.41
CA THR A 32 -2.14 -13.86 -2.52
C THR A 32 -1.49 -13.68 -1.15
N VAL A 33 -0.52 -12.77 -1.03
CA VAL A 33 0.11 -12.46 0.26
C VAL A 33 -0.89 -11.99 1.32
N TRP A 34 -2.04 -11.50 0.88
CA TRP A 34 -3.09 -10.94 1.72
C TRP A 34 -4.19 -11.93 2.11
N GLU A 35 -4.23 -13.13 1.50
CA GLU A 35 -5.29 -14.13 1.74
C GLU A 35 -5.59 -14.34 3.23
N PRO A 36 -4.60 -14.57 4.13
CA PRO A 36 -4.88 -14.79 5.54
C PRO A 36 -5.54 -13.58 6.23
N THR A 37 -5.20 -12.36 5.81
CA THR A 37 -5.80 -11.14 6.38
C THR A 37 -7.18 -10.87 5.77
N ILE A 38 -7.34 -11.11 4.47
CA ILE A 38 -8.63 -10.96 3.78
C ILE A 38 -9.68 -11.87 4.37
N GLU A 39 -9.36 -13.11 4.74
CA GLU A 39 -10.30 -14.04 5.41
C GLU A 39 -10.90 -13.45 6.70
N LEU A 40 -10.16 -12.60 7.39
CA LEU A 40 -10.63 -11.93 8.60
C LEU A 40 -11.46 -10.68 8.28
N VAL A 41 -11.01 -9.87 7.31
CA VAL A 41 -11.57 -8.55 6.99
C VAL A 41 -12.80 -8.64 6.08
N ALA A 42 -12.84 -9.62 5.18
CA ALA A 42 -13.93 -9.81 4.21
C ALA A 42 -15.26 -10.24 4.82
N ARG A 43 -15.36 -10.36 6.13
CA ARG A 43 -16.64 -10.62 6.83
C ARG A 43 -17.53 -9.37 6.87
N GLU A 44 -16.92 -8.19 6.91
CA GLU A 44 -17.59 -6.91 7.12
C GLU A 44 -17.28 -5.89 6.01
N HIS A 45 -16.18 -6.09 5.27
CA HIS A 45 -15.68 -5.16 4.27
C HIS A 45 -15.50 -5.83 2.91
N THR A 46 -15.72 -5.07 1.85
CA THR A 46 -15.32 -5.50 0.50
C THR A 46 -13.81 -5.40 0.39
N CYS A 47 -13.17 -6.48 0.00
CA CYS A 47 -11.72 -6.54 -0.22
C CYS A 47 -11.42 -6.60 -1.71
N ALA A 48 -10.50 -5.76 -2.18
CA ALA A 48 -9.96 -5.78 -3.54
C ALA A 48 -8.42 -5.92 -3.45
N ALA A 49 -7.88 -7.09 -3.75
CA ALA A 49 -6.44 -7.33 -3.75
C ALA A 49 -5.91 -7.28 -5.18
N VAL A 50 -5.00 -6.35 -5.45
CA VAL A 50 -4.45 -6.12 -6.79
C VAL A 50 -3.07 -6.75 -6.94
N ASP A 51 -2.78 -7.26 -8.13
CA ASP A 51 -1.44 -7.55 -8.58
C ASP A 51 -0.89 -6.31 -9.28
N LEU A 52 0.24 -5.78 -8.84
CA LEU A 52 0.91 -4.65 -9.50
C LEU A 52 1.40 -5.05 -10.90
N LEU A 53 1.62 -4.07 -11.76
CA LEU A 53 2.20 -4.29 -13.09
C LEU A 53 3.46 -5.17 -13.00
N GLY A 54 3.55 -6.19 -13.83
CA GLY A 54 4.67 -7.15 -13.85
C GLY A 54 4.66 -8.17 -12.72
N HIS A 55 3.61 -8.22 -11.89
CA HIS A 55 3.48 -9.14 -10.76
C HIS A 55 2.22 -10.00 -10.89
N GLY A 56 2.25 -11.19 -10.29
CA GLY A 56 1.10 -12.10 -10.22
C GLY A 56 0.50 -12.37 -11.59
N LYS A 57 -0.78 -12.04 -11.77
CA LYS A 57 -1.54 -12.22 -13.02
C LYS A 57 -1.71 -10.91 -13.81
N SER A 58 -1.16 -9.79 -13.32
CA SER A 58 -1.18 -8.53 -14.04
C SER A 58 -0.26 -8.56 -15.28
N PRO A 59 -0.52 -7.70 -16.28
CA PRO A 59 0.32 -7.60 -17.47
C PRO A 59 1.79 -7.32 -17.11
N VAL A 60 2.69 -7.76 -18.00
CA VAL A 60 4.12 -7.46 -17.92
C VAL A 60 4.47 -6.46 -19.02
N SER A 61 5.22 -5.41 -18.69
CA SER A 61 5.81 -4.52 -19.67
C SER A 61 7.33 -4.75 -19.76
N GLU A 62 7.89 -4.63 -20.95
CA GLU A 62 9.35 -4.65 -21.15
C GLU A 62 9.97 -3.24 -21.01
N ARG A 63 9.14 -2.23 -20.82
CA ARG A 63 9.56 -0.82 -20.75
C ARG A 63 9.72 -0.41 -19.29
N GLU A 64 10.92 -0.01 -18.86
CA GLU A 64 11.20 0.44 -17.51
C GLU A 64 10.38 1.68 -17.11
N GLU A 65 10.08 2.57 -18.07
CA GLU A 65 9.25 3.75 -17.81
C GLU A 65 7.82 3.44 -17.38
N ASP A 66 7.27 2.26 -17.72
CA ASP A 66 5.93 1.86 -17.30
C ASP A 66 5.87 1.49 -15.81
N TYR A 67 7.01 1.19 -15.20
CA TYR A 67 7.15 0.89 -13.78
C TYR A 67 7.43 2.13 -12.91
N ARG A 68 7.45 3.33 -13.50
CA ARG A 68 7.58 4.57 -12.74
C ARG A 68 6.35 4.79 -11.86
N ARG A 69 6.57 5.32 -10.66
CA ARG A 69 5.54 5.59 -9.66
C ARG A 69 4.28 6.26 -10.25
N GLU A 70 4.45 7.26 -11.10
CA GLU A 70 3.35 8.04 -11.69
C GLU A 70 2.46 7.17 -12.60
N VAL A 71 3.04 6.24 -13.36
CA VAL A 71 2.32 5.31 -14.22
C VAL A 71 1.60 4.27 -13.37
N VAL A 72 2.30 3.68 -12.40
CA VAL A 72 1.74 2.68 -11.47
C VAL A 72 0.57 3.27 -10.68
N LEU A 73 0.69 4.51 -10.21
CA LEU A 73 -0.42 5.19 -9.53
C LEU A 73 -1.61 5.43 -10.49
N THR A 74 -1.37 5.73 -11.76
CA THR A 74 -2.44 5.87 -12.74
C THR A 74 -3.18 4.55 -12.99
N ASP A 75 -2.47 3.42 -13.01
CA ASP A 75 -3.11 2.10 -13.11
C ASP A 75 -3.95 1.80 -11.87
N LEU A 76 -3.46 2.13 -10.67
CA LEU A 76 -4.21 1.99 -9.42
C LEU A 76 -5.40 2.95 -9.32
N ASP A 77 -5.31 4.17 -9.88
CA ASP A 77 -6.44 5.12 -9.98
C ASP A 77 -7.61 4.49 -10.76
N HIS A 78 -7.34 3.69 -11.81
CA HIS A 78 -8.39 2.97 -12.55
C HIS A 78 -9.09 1.92 -11.70
N VAL A 79 -8.34 1.20 -10.86
CA VAL A 79 -8.93 0.25 -9.91
C VAL A 79 -9.82 1.00 -8.91
N ILE A 80 -9.32 2.08 -8.33
CA ILE A 80 -10.08 2.92 -7.37
C ILE A 80 -11.34 3.48 -8.02
N ALA A 81 -11.24 3.99 -9.25
CA ALA A 81 -12.41 4.51 -9.98
C ALA A 81 -13.47 3.43 -10.21
N GLY A 82 -13.06 2.20 -10.55
CA GLY A 82 -13.97 1.06 -10.66
C GLY A 82 -14.67 0.71 -9.34
N LEU A 83 -13.93 0.70 -8.23
CA LEU A 83 -14.47 0.47 -6.90
C LEU A 83 -15.47 1.57 -6.49
N ARG A 84 -15.13 2.82 -6.72
CA ARG A 84 -16.01 3.99 -6.46
C ARG A 84 -17.29 3.96 -7.28
N ALA A 85 -17.21 3.58 -8.56
CA ALA A 85 -18.38 3.46 -9.44
C ALA A 85 -19.35 2.37 -8.96
N GLY A 86 -18.81 1.27 -8.42
CA GLY A 86 -19.61 0.18 -7.87
C GLY A 86 -20.27 0.50 -6.51
N ALA A 87 -19.72 1.44 -5.73
CA ALA A 87 -20.23 1.82 -4.40
C ALA A 87 -19.96 3.30 -4.09
N PRO A 88 -20.76 4.21 -4.66
CA PRO A 88 -20.61 5.64 -4.42
C PRO A 88 -20.77 5.98 -2.93
N GLY A 89 -19.79 6.67 -2.36
CA GLY A 89 -19.82 7.12 -0.98
C GLY A 89 -19.28 6.13 0.06
N THR A 90 -19.04 4.87 -0.31
CA THR A 90 -18.36 3.91 0.58
C THR A 90 -16.87 4.28 0.70
N PRO A 91 -16.32 4.44 1.91
CA PRO A 91 -14.92 4.81 2.09
C PRO A 91 -13.97 3.73 1.55
N ILE A 92 -12.86 4.16 0.95
CA ILE A 92 -11.79 3.28 0.48
C ILE A 92 -10.57 3.40 1.40
N ILE A 93 -10.17 2.28 1.99
CA ILE A 93 -8.97 2.15 2.81
C ILE A 93 -7.91 1.44 1.99
N TRP A 94 -6.76 2.06 1.82
CA TRP A 94 -5.60 1.45 1.19
C TRP A 94 -4.75 0.73 2.24
N VAL A 95 -4.52 -0.55 2.06
CA VAL A 95 -3.60 -1.35 2.86
C VAL A 95 -2.39 -1.69 1.98
N GLY A 96 -1.22 -1.16 2.33
CA GLY A 96 -0.02 -1.34 1.52
C GLY A 96 1.13 -1.96 2.27
N HIS A 97 1.73 -3.01 1.70
CA HIS A 97 2.95 -3.65 2.21
C HIS A 97 4.18 -3.13 1.49
N SER A 98 5.22 -2.76 2.23
CA SER A 98 6.53 -2.39 1.68
C SER A 98 6.38 -1.35 0.54
N LEU A 99 6.68 -1.69 -0.73
CA LEU A 99 6.42 -0.86 -1.89
C LEU A 99 4.96 -0.38 -1.95
N GLY A 100 3.98 -1.27 -1.72
CA GLY A 100 2.55 -0.91 -1.72
C GLY A 100 2.19 0.17 -0.70
N GLY A 101 2.89 0.19 0.45
CA GLY A 101 2.74 1.25 1.44
C GLY A 101 3.35 2.58 0.99
N TYR A 102 4.51 2.56 0.35
CA TYR A 102 5.11 3.74 -0.28
C TYR A 102 4.22 4.32 -1.38
N LEU A 103 3.64 3.46 -2.23
CA LEU A 103 2.68 3.88 -3.26
C LEU A 103 1.43 4.50 -2.64
N GLY A 104 0.91 3.97 -1.53
CA GLY A 104 -0.21 4.56 -0.80
C GLY A 104 0.09 5.95 -0.27
N LEU A 105 1.27 6.19 0.32
CA LEU A 105 1.71 7.52 0.71
C LEU A 105 1.83 8.47 -0.48
N ALA A 106 2.41 8.01 -1.58
CA ALA A 106 2.55 8.81 -2.79
C ALA A 106 1.18 9.15 -3.41
N HIS A 107 0.23 8.21 -3.38
CA HIS A 107 -1.15 8.41 -3.83
C HIS A 107 -1.84 9.53 -3.05
N VAL A 108 -1.84 9.46 -1.72
CA VAL A 108 -2.45 10.48 -0.84
C VAL A 108 -1.88 11.88 -1.09
N LEU A 109 -0.58 11.96 -1.37
CA LEU A 109 0.13 13.23 -1.56
C LEU A 109 -0.03 13.82 -2.99
N THR A 110 -0.57 13.05 -3.93
CA THR A 110 -0.67 13.46 -5.34
C THR A 110 -2.08 13.39 -5.92
N ARG A 111 -3.05 12.78 -5.21
CA ARG A 111 -4.44 12.63 -5.67
C ARG A 111 -5.40 13.38 -4.77
N ASN A 112 -6.48 13.91 -5.36
CA ASN A 112 -7.50 14.69 -4.68
C ASN A 112 -8.91 14.33 -5.22
N GLY A 113 -9.94 14.68 -4.48
CA GLY A 113 -11.33 14.52 -4.91
C GLY A 113 -11.77 13.07 -5.06
N SER A 114 -12.37 12.72 -6.19
CA SER A 114 -12.89 11.37 -6.46
C SER A 114 -11.84 10.28 -6.52
N ASP A 115 -10.58 10.65 -6.77
CA ASP A 115 -9.47 9.74 -6.87
C ASP A 115 -8.78 9.50 -5.51
N ALA A 116 -9.19 10.25 -4.48
CA ALA A 116 -8.63 10.13 -3.14
C ALA A 116 -9.13 8.87 -2.43
N ILE A 117 -8.27 8.29 -1.58
CA ILE A 117 -8.63 7.29 -0.59
C ILE A 117 -8.93 7.95 0.74
N ASP A 118 -9.63 7.25 1.62
CA ASP A 118 -10.15 7.82 2.88
C ASP A 118 -9.30 7.44 4.10
N GLY A 119 -8.55 6.34 4.02
CA GLY A 119 -7.68 5.86 5.09
C GLY A 119 -6.50 5.04 4.58
N LEU A 120 -5.47 4.90 5.41
CA LEU A 120 -4.21 4.25 5.04
C LEU A 120 -3.71 3.31 6.15
N VAL A 121 -3.45 2.06 5.79
CA VAL A 121 -2.75 1.09 6.63
C VAL A 121 -1.41 0.76 5.98
N LEU A 122 -0.34 1.06 6.67
CA LEU A 122 1.04 0.91 6.21
C LEU A 122 1.71 -0.28 6.91
N VAL A 123 2.00 -1.33 6.15
CA VAL A 123 2.59 -2.56 6.68
C VAL A 123 4.05 -2.67 6.25
N SER A 124 4.97 -2.66 7.21
CA SER A 124 6.41 -2.86 6.97
C SER A 124 6.97 -1.99 5.82
N THR A 125 6.68 -0.70 5.83
CA THR A 125 7.05 0.24 4.77
C THR A 125 7.84 1.44 5.29
N GLY A 126 8.28 2.30 4.38
CA GLY A 126 8.92 3.57 4.66
C GLY A 126 8.53 4.65 3.65
N PRO A 127 8.82 5.92 3.94
CA PRO A 127 8.46 7.06 3.09
C PRO A 127 9.45 7.32 1.94
N GLY A 128 10.38 6.41 1.69
CA GLY A 128 11.47 6.60 0.72
C GLY A 128 12.67 7.34 1.32
N PHE A 129 13.36 8.10 0.49
CA PHE A 129 14.66 8.71 0.82
C PHE A 129 14.65 10.20 0.54
N ARG A 130 15.36 10.97 1.39
CA ARG A 130 15.66 12.39 1.15
C ARG A 130 17.05 12.57 0.58
N ASP A 131 18.00 11.73 1.03
CA ASP A 131 19.39 11.74 0.61
C ASP A 131 19.51 11.03 -0.76
N PRO A 132 20.04 11.70 -1.81
CA PRO A 132 20.24 11.10 -3.13
C PRO A 132 21.18 9.90 -3.12
N ASP A 133 22.20 9.87 -2.28
CA ASP A 133 23.16 8.76 -2.20
C ASP A 133 22.49 7.51 -1.57
N ALA A 134 21.67 7.70 -0.54
CA ALA A 134 20.87 6.63 0.04
C ALA A 134 19.84 6.10 -0.95
N MET A 135 19.22 6.97 -1.74
CA MET A 135 18.27 6.60 -2.81
C MET A 135 18.98 5.78 -3.90
N SER A 136 20.14 6.25 -4.38
CA SER A 136 20.94 5.50 -5.36
C SER A 136 21.35 4.13 -4.83
N SER A 137 21.82 4.07 -3.59
CA SER A 137 22.21 2.81 -2.93
C SER A 137 21.04 1.84 -2.78
N TRP A 138 19.81 2.34 -2.59
CA TRP A 138 18.60 1.52 -2.60
C TRP A 138 18.34 0.95 -3.99
N ASN A 139 18.33 1.79 -5.03
CA ASN A 139 18.07 1.37 -6.40
C ASN A 139 19.11 0.33 -6.87
N ASP A 140 20.38 0.51 -6.51
CA ASP A 140 21.45 -0.46 -6.81
C ASP A 140 21.22 -1.80 -6.10
N ARG A 141 20.71 -1.79 -4.86
CA ARG A 141 20.33 -3.02 -4.15
C ARG A 141 19.16 -3.73 -4.82
N VAL A 142 18.15 -2.98 -5.27
CA VAL A 142 17.01 -3.55 -6.01
C VAL A 142 17.54 -4.23 -7.29
N ARG A 143 18.37 -3.55 -8.10
CA ARG A 143 18.98 -4.13 -9.29
C ARG A 143 19.77 -5.40 -8.97
N ALA A 144 20.63 -5.37 -7.96
CA ALA A 144 21.45 -6.51 -7.58
C ALA A 144 20.65 -7.73 -7.09
N ASN A 145 19.44 -7.51 -6.57
CA ASN A 145 18.56 -8.59 -6.12
C ASN A 145 17.52 -9.01 -7.18
N ALA A 146 17.24 -8.20 -8.18
CA ALA A 146 16.25 -8.47 -9.22
C ALA A 146 16.36 -9.87 -9.87
N PRO A 147 17.56 -10.41 -10.15
CA PRO A 147 17.69 -11.78 -10.68
C PRO A 147 17.22 -12.88 -9.73
N LYS A 148 16.96 -12.57 -8.45
CA LYS A 148 16.47 -13.52 -7.44
C LYS A 148 14.96 -13.44 -7.24
N TYR A 149 14.31 -12.41 -7.80
CA TYR A 149 12.88 -12.19 -7.67
C TYR A 149 12.09 -13.10 -8.62
N SER A 150 10.85 -13.32 -8.30
CA SER A 150 9.89 -14.06 -9.12
C SER A 150 9.37 -13.24 -10.32
N VAL A 151 9.72 -11.96 -10.39
CA VAL A 151 9.35 -11.00 -11.44
C VAL A 151 10.56 -10.71 -12.35
N SER A 152 10.31 -10.14 -13.54
CA SER A 152 11.40 -9.73 -14.44
C SER A 152 12.25 -8.62 -13.81
N GLU A 153 13.51 -8.50 -14.26
CA GLU A 153 14.40 -7.43 -13.79
C GLU A 153 13.83 -6.04 -14.11
N THR A 154 13.13 -5.92 -15.27
CA THR A 154 12.42 -4.69 -15.63
C THR A 154 11.27 -4.40 -14.65
N ALA A 155 10.46 -5.40 -14.30
CA ALA A 155 9.38 -5.22 -13.33
C ALA A 155 9.89 -4.88 -11.92
N ALA A 156 11.06 -5.38 -11.54
CA ALA A 156 11.66 -5.05 -10.24
C ALA A 156 11.97 -3.54 -10.09
N THR A 157 12.13 -2.79 -11.20
CA THR A 157 12.37 -1.35 -11.16
C THR A 157 11.21 -0.53 -10.62
N ILE A 158 10.02 -1.13 -10.47
CA ILE A 158 8.87 -0.55 -9.77
C ILE A 158 9.22 -0.09 -8.34
N ALA A 159 10.23 -0.73 -7.72
CA ALA A 159 10.71 -0.38 -6.38
C ALA A 159 11.78 0.72 -6.36
N PHE A 160 12.10 1.33 -7.51
CA PHE A 160 13.05 2.45 -7.56
C PHE A 160 12.42 3.72 -6.99
N HIS A 161 13.28 4.48 -6.32
CA HIS A 161 12.97 5.83 -5.92
C HIS A 161 13.67 6.81 -6.86
N HIS A 162 12.96 7.86 -7.27
CA HIS A 162 13.45 8.85 -8.23
C HIS A 162 13.51 10.27 -7.64
N ASP A 163 12.83 10.49 -6.51
CA ASP A 163 12.76 11.79 -5.84
C ASP A 163 12.46 11.63 -4.33
N SER A 164 12.47 12.73 -3.61
CA SER A 164 12.20 12.85 -2.17
C SER A 164 10.76 13.32 -1.86
N MET A 165 9.88 13.41 -2.86
CA MET A 165 8.55 14.02 -2.75
C MET A 165 7.75 13.52 -1.55
N VAL A 166 7.67 12.19 -1.35
CA VAL A 166 6.93 11.60 -0.23
C VAL A 166 7.52 12.03 1.11
N MET A 167 8.86 11.99 1.25
CA MET A 167 9.56 12.43 2.47
C MET A 167 9.33 13.90 2.79
N GLU A 168 9.31 14.75 1.76
CA GLU A 168 9.17 16.21 1.91
C GLU A 168 7.74 16.58 2.32
N LYS A 169 6.75 15.93 1.72
CA LYS A 169 5.33 16.25 1.88
C LYS A 169 4.61 15.43 2.96
N LEU A 170 5.30 14.56 3.68
CA LEU A 170 4.68 13.60 4.60
C LEU A 170 3.76 14.25 5.66
N THR A 171 4.03 15.48 6.05
CA THR A 171 3.19 16.25 6.98
C THR A 171 1.88 16.75 6.38
N GLU A 172 1.72 16.66 5.05
CA GLU A 172 0.47 17.00 4.36
C GLU A 172 -0.56 15.84 4.40
N VAL A 173 -0.15 14.65 4.85
CA VAL A 173 -1.07 13.51 5.05
C VAL A 173 -2.00 13.80 6.21
N THR A 174 -3.29 13.98 5.93
CA THR A 174 -4.32 14.37 6.92
C THR A 174 -5.36 13.30 7.20
N LEU A 175 -5.39 12.24 6.40
CA LEU A 175 -6.31 11.12 6.61
C LEU A 175 -5.83 10.21 7.76
N PRO A 176 -6.70 9.32 8.31
CA PRO A 176 -6.30 8.32 9.28
C PRO A 176 -5.21 7.40 8.75
N VAL A 177 -4.17 7.19 9.55
CA VAL A 177 -3.05 6.30 9.23
C VAL A 177 -2.81 5.32 10.37
N ALA A 178 -2.75 4.03 10.06
CA ALA A 178 -2.24 3.01 10.96
C ALA A 178 -0.95 2.39 10.41
N LEU A 179 0.01 2.14 11.31
CA LEU A 179 1.29 1.50 11.01
C LEU A 179 1.34 0.13 11.64
N VAL A 180 1.76 -0.89 10.88
CA VAL A 180 1.99 -2.24 11.40
C VAL A 180 3.39 -2.69 10.98
N ILE A 181 4.21 -3.09 11.94
CA ILE A 181 5.57 -3.56 11.68
C ILE A 181 5.96 -4.67 12.65
N GLY A 182 6.72 -5.67 12.16
CA GLY A 182 7.35 -6.65 13.02
C GLY A 182 8.59 -6.10 13.74
N ASP A 183 8.82 -6.48 14.99
CA ASP A 183 10.01 -6.09 15.76
C ASP A 183 11.32 -6.65 15.16
N GLY A 184 11.20 -7.73 14.38
CA GLY A 184 12.29 -8.34 13.61
C GLY A 184 12.56 -7.73 12.25
N ASP A 185 11.78 -6.76 11.78
CA ASP A 185 11.95 -6.07 10.50
C ASP A 185 12.95 -4.91 10.59
N LYS A 186 14.20 -5.24 10.91
CA LYS A 186 15.27 -4.27 11.22
C LYS A 186 15.52 -3.26 10.10
N ALA A 187 15.21 -3.60 8.85
CA ALA A 187 15.42 -2.72 7.71
C ALA A 187 14.44 -1.54 7.71
N PHE A 188 13.23 -1.71 8.27
CA PHE A 188 12.16 -0.73 8.21
C PHE A 188 11.79 -0.12 9.58
N LEU A 189 12.36 -0.60 10.71
CA LEU A 189 12.07 -0.04 12.04
C LEU A 189 12.31 1.47 12.09
N GLY A 190 13.48 1.94 11.65
CA GLY A 190 13.80 3.37 11.66
C GLY A 190 12.89 4.21 10.76
N ALA A 191 12.45 3.66 9.63
CA ALA A 191 11.48 4.29 8.74
C ALA A 191 10.09 4.39 9.41
N ASN A 192 9.68 3.34 10.13
CA ASN A 192 8.42 3.36 10.90
C ASN A 192 8.48 4.31 12.10
N ASP A 193 9.63 4.42 12.80
CA ASP A 193 9.84 5.44 13.84
C ASP A 193 9.70 6.86 13.27
N TYR A 194 10.08 7.07 12.02
CA TYR A 194 9.93 8.35 11.35
C TYR A 194 8.46 8.58 10.95
N LEU A 195 7.77 7.59 10.36
CA LEU A 195 6.37 7.66 9.98
C LEU A 195 5.44 7.92 11.17
N GLU A 196 5.68 7.30 12.32
CA GLU A 196 4.88 7.48 13.53
C GLU A 196 4.87 8.94 14.02
N ARG A 197 5.97 9.68 13.76
CA ARG A 197 6.13 11.08 14.22
C ARG A 197 5.66 12.13 13.23
N LYS A 198 5.32 11.77 11.98
CA LYS A 198 5.13 12.77 10.91
C LYS A 198 3.69 12.93 10.45
N PRO A 199 2.95 11.90 10.03
CA PRO A 199 1.52 12.05 9.77
C PRO A 199 0.81 12.33 11.09
N PRO A 200 -0.07 13.32 11.16
CA PRO A 200 -0.87 13.51 12.35
C PRO A 200 -1.71 12.24 12.61
N HIS A 201 -1.69 11.77 13.85
CA HIS A 201 -2.52 10.65 14.33
C HIS A 201 -2.20 9.26 13.76
N ALA A 202 -0.98 8.99 13.31
CA ALA A 202 -0.57 7.63 12.96
C ALA A 202 -0.51 6.74 14.22
N ALA A 203 -1.36 5.72 14.26
CA ALA A 203 -1.33 4.71 15.30
C ALA A 203 -0.39 3.57 14.89
N ARG A 204 0.62 3.24 15.71
CA ARG A 204 1.57 2.18 15.41
C ARG A 204 1.33 0.93 16.26
N THR A 205 1.33 -0.21 15.59
CA THR A 205 1.40 -1.55 16.19
C THR A 205 2.73 -2.19 15.83
N THR A 206 3.55 -2.50 16.85
CA THR A 206 4.76 -3.32 16.69
C THR A 206 4.44 -4.75 17.11
N VAL A 207 4.62 -5.69 16.20
CA VAL A 207 4.25 -7.11 16.35
C VAL A 207 5.46 -7.91 16.78
N GLU A 208 5.42 -8.49 17.99
CA GLU A 208 6.50 -9.29 18.55
C GLU A 208 6.73 -10.58 17.74
N GLY A 209 7.98 -10.90 17.45
CA GLY A 209 8.39 -12.08 16.69
C GLY A 209 8.12 -12.02 15.19
N ALA A 210 7.41 -11.00 14.71
CA ALA A 210 7.15 -10.83 13.28
C ALA A 210 8.35 -10.20 12.57
N ARG A 211 8.45 -10.49 11.26
CA ARG A 211 9.43 -9.89 10.35
C ARG A 211 8.72 -9.10 9.26
N HIS A 212 9.35 -8.92 8.12
CA HIS A 212 8.86 -8.09 7.01
C HIS A 212 7.46 -8.47 6.49
N PHE A 213 7.10 -9.76 6.49
CA PHE A 213 5.77 -10.24 6.03
C PHE A 213 4.83 -10.47 7.22
N VAL A 214 4.50 -9.41 7.95
CA VAL A 214 3.61 -9.45 9.14
C VAL A 214 2.26 -10.08 8.79
N MET A 215 1.68 -9.75 7.64
CA MET A 215 0.38 -10.25 7.18
C MET A 215 0.31 -11.77 6.99
N ARG A 216 1.46 -12.44 6.80
CA ARG A 216 1.55 -13.91 6.72
C ARG A 216 1.61 -14.58 8.08
N SER A 217 2.34 -13.97 9.03
CA SER A 217 2.60 -14.55 10.34
C SER A 217 1.60 -14.11 11.41
N HIS A 218 1.06 -12.89 11.28
CA HIS A 218 0.16 -12.25 12.25
C HIS A 218 -0.92 -11.45 11.51
N PRO A 219 -1.77 -12.09 10.70
CA PRO A 219 -2.80 -11.41 9.89
C PRO A 219 -3.79 -10.63 10.74
N GLU A 220 -4.05 -11.08 11.98
CA GLU A 220 -4.92 -10.40 12.95
C GLU A 220 -4.43 -8.99 13.32
N SER A 221 -3.12 -8.76 13.33
CA SER A 221 -2.56 -7.44 13.63
C SER A 221 -2.83 -6.44 12.50
N VAL A 222 -2.81 -6.89 11.25
CA VAL A 222 -3.16 -6.06 10.09
C VAL A 222 -4.67 -5.84 10.02
N ALA A 223 -5.47 -6.88 10.28
CA ALA A 223 -6.93 -6.77 10.34
C ALA A 223 -7.36 -5.75 11.42
N ALA A 224 -6.76 -5.79 12.61
CA ALA A 224 -7.03 -4.82 13.68
C ALA A 224 -6.66 -3.38 13.28
N ALA A 225 -5.59 -3.19 12.51
CA ALA A 225 -5.22 -1.88 11.98
C ALA A 225 -6.26 -1.34 10.96
N VAL A 226 -6.84 -2.21 10.12
CA VAL A 226 -7.95 -1.84 9.24
C VAL A 226 -9.14 -1.35 10.08
N GLN A 227 -9.55 -2.11 11.10
CA GLN A 227 -10.65 -1.73 11.98
C GLN A 227 -10.40 -0.40 12.70
N THR A 228 -9.15 -0.14 13.11
CA THR A 228 -8.76 1.13 13.72
C THR A 228 -8.99 2.31 12.76
N VAL A 229 -8.62 2.16 11.49
CA VAL A 229 -8.83 3.20 10.48
C VAL A 229 -10.31 3.38 10.15
N VAL A 230 -11.09 2.30 10.04
CA VAL A 230 -12.55 2.35 9.83
C VAL A 230 -13.22 3.14 10.95
N ALA A 231 -12.91 2.82 12.21
CA ALA A 231 -13.48 3.51 13.38
C ALA A 231 -13.20 5.02 13.35
N GLN A 232 -11.97 5.41 13.00
CA GLN A 232 -11.59 6.83 12.89
C GLN A 232 -12.32 7.57 11.76
N LEU A 233 -12.76 6.87 10.70
CA LEU A 233 -13.57 7.47 9.63
C LEU A 233 -15.01 7.72 10.11
N GLY A 234 -15.59 6.81 10.90
CA GLY A 234 -16.93 6.95 11.48
C GLY A 234 -17.06 8.10 12.49
N ASP A 235 -15.96 8.43 13.18
CA ASP A 235 -15.93 9.51 14.18
C ASP A 235 -15.75 10.92 13.58
N ARG A 236 -15.54 11.04 12.26
CA ARG A 236 -15.45 12.37 11.61
C ARG A 236 -16.82 13.02 11.58
N PRO A 237 -17.00 14.25 12.13
CA PRO A 237 -18.25 14.98 11.97
C PRO A 237 -18.52 15.18 10.48
N ASN A 238 -19.72 14.79 10.05
CA ASN A 238 -20.19 15.06 8.69
C ASN A 238 -20.04 16.56 8.42
N GLY A 239 -19.08 16.95 7.58
CA GLY A 239 -18.81 18.35 7.23
C GLY A 239 -19.85 18.94 6.31
#